data_820bab2a48298c965cfa088a08215f1d
#
_entry.id   820bab2a48298c965cfa088a08215f1d
#
_cell.length_a   1.000
_cell.length_b   1.000
_cell.length_c   1.000
_cell.angle_alpha   90.00
_cell.angle_beta   90.00
_cell.angle_gamma   90.00
#
_symmetry.space_group_name_H-M   'P 1'
#
loop_
_entity.id
_entity.type
_entity.pdbx_description
1 polymer ?
#
loop_
_entity_poly.entity_id
_entity_poly.type
_entity_poly.pdbx_seq_one_letter_code
_entity_poly.pdbx_strand_id
1 'polypeptide(L)'
;MLKSFKTEINPTEEQKARIRRTIGTCRYVYNFYLGHNKALHDNGEKFMTGKDFSLWLNNEYIPDNPDKTWIREVYSKAVKKSIEDGCTAFTRFFKHQSDFPKFKKKGKSDVKMYFVRNNPKDCQCERHRLKIPTLGWVRIKEKGYIPTTKDGYMIRSGTVSVKAGRFYVSVLVEIPDVNINNNLNEGIGIDLGLNDFAIISNGKTYRNINKSAGLKKLEKQLIREQRSLSRKYESLKKGESTQRANIQKQKLKVQKLHHKMDNIRTDHINKTIAEIVKTKPSYITIEDLNVKGMMKNRCLSKAVASQKFYEFRTRLKAKCDENGIELRVADRFYPSSKTCHHCGSVRKNLKLSDRIYRCECGYVADRDLNAALNLKDAKTYRIA
;
A
#
# COMPACT_ATOMS: atom_id res chain seq x y z
N MET A 1 3.38 -3.30 -21.31
CA MET A 1 3.79 -2.99 -19.92
C MET A 1 3.08 -3.88 -18.90
N LEU A 2 3.59 -3.97 -17.63
CA LEU A 2 2.94 -4.75 -16.56
C LEU A 2 2.16 -3.82 -15.63
N LYS A 3 0.87 -4.12 -15.40
CA LYS A 3 -0.01 -3.33 -14.53
C LYS A 3 -0.70 -4.20 -13.48
N SER A 4 -0.76 -3.70 -12.24
CA SER A 4 -1.40 -4.39 -11.13
C SER A 4 -2.84 -3.90 -10.93
N PHE A 5 -3.78 -4.86 -10.87
CA PHE A 5 -5.19 -4.61 -10.57
C PHE A 5 -5.57 -5.30 -9.27
N LYS A 6 -6.20 -4.55 -8.36
CA LYS A 6 -6.63 -5.11 -7.06
C LYS A 6 -8.11 -4.85 -6.84
N THR A 7 -8.88 -5.93 -6.63
CA THR A 7 -10.32 -5.86 -6.36
C THR A 7 -10.74 -6.80 -5.24
N GLU A 8 -11.92 -6.57 -4.67
CA GLU A 8 -12.55 -7.49 -3.71
C GLU A 8 -13.15 -8.67 -4.46
N ILE A 9 -12.97 -9.88 -3.91
CA ILE A 9 -13.57 -11.13 -4.42
C ILE A 9 -14.60 -11.69 -3.44
N ASN A 10 -15.56 -12.45 -3.99
CA ASN A 10 -16.57 -13.14 -3.20
C ASN A 10 -16.44 -14.66 -3.35
N PRO A 11 -15.48 -15.29 -2.65
CA PRO A 11 -15.29 -16.73 -2.69
C PRO A 11 -16.41 -17.49 -1.96
N THR A 12 -16.67 -18.72 -2.36
CA THR A 12 -17.55 -19.67 -1.63
C THR A 12 -16.94 -20.04 -0.28
N GLU A 13 -17.68 -20.68 0.60
CA GLU A 13 -17.15 -21.10 1.92
C GLU A 13 -15.98 -22.09 1.77
N GLU A 14 -16.09 -23.03 0.83
CA GLU A 14 -15.00 -23.95 0.51
C GLU A 14 -13.76 -23.21 0.02
N GLN A 15 -13.90 -22.27 -0.91
CA GLN A 15 -12.80 -21.43 -1.40
C GLN A 15 -12.19 -20.58 -0.27
N LYS A 16 -13.00 -20.03 0.63
CA LYS A 16 -12.54 -19.30 1.82
C LYS A 16 -11.71 -20.20 2.75
N ALA A 17 -12.13 -21.44 2.94
CA ALA A 17 -11.40 -22.42 3.75
C ALA A 17 -10.04 -22.74 3.11
N ARG A 18 -9.99 -23.01 1.80
CA ARG A 18 -8.77 -23.26 1.04
C ARG A 18 -7.80 -22.06 1.09
N ILE A 19 -8.31 -20.83 0.90
CA ILE A 19 -7.50 -19.60 1.00
C ILE A 19 -6.89 -19.47 2.39
N ARG A 20 -7.70 -19.65 3.45
CA ARG A 20 -7.22 -19.54 4.84
C ARG A 20 -6.19 -20.62 5.17
N ARG A 21 -6.39 -21.86 4.69
CA ARG A 21 -5.45 -22.97 4.85
C ARG A 21 -4.12 -22.61 4.18
N THR A 22 -4.14 -22.22 2.91
CA THR A 22 -2.94 -21.82 2.16
C THR A 22 -2.18 -20.68 2.85
N ILE A 23 -2.87 -19.61 3.26
CA ILE A 23 -2.26 -18.50 4.00
C ILE A 23 -1.65 -18.98 5.34
N GLY A 24 -2.31 -19.93 6.00
CA GLY A 24 -1.82 -20.55 7.23
C GLY A 24 -0.52 -21.31 7.01
N THR A 25 -0.49 -22.16 6.00
CA THR A 25 0.70 -22.93 5.57
C THR A 25 1.84 -22.01 5.15
N CYS A 26 1.57 -21.00 4.33
CA CYS A 26 2.55 -19.98 3.92
C CYS A 26 3.20 -19.28 5.13
N ARG A 27 2.40 -18.94 6.14
CA ARG A 27 2.92 -18.34 7.37
C ARG A 27 3.79 -19.31 8.16
N TYR A 28 3.37 -20.57 8.27
CA TYR A 28 4.13 -21.61 8.96
C TYR A 28 5.49 -21.80 8.28
N VAL A 29 5.49 -22.04 6.97
CA VAL A 29 6.72 -22.32 6.21
C VAL A 29 7.68 -21.12 6.20
N TYR A 30 7.16 -19.89 6.09
CA TYR A 30 7.98 -18.68 6.26
C TYR A 30 8.67 -18.66 7.63
N ASN A 31 7.92 -18.91 8.70
CA ASN A 31 8.46 -18.91 10.06
C ASN A 31 9.43 -20.09 10.26
N PHE A 32 9.14 -21.23 9.70
CA PHE A 32 10.00 -22.41 9.75
C PHE A 32 11.35 -22.14 9.09
N TYR A 33 11.33 -21.55 7.89
CA TYR A 33 12.54 -21.12 7.20
C TYR A 33 13.38 -20.14 8.05
N LEU A 34 12.73 -19.15 8.69
CA LEU A 34 13.44 -18.23 9.56
C LEU A 34 14.05 -18.93 10.79
N GLY A 35 13.27 -19.78 11.44
CA GLY A 35 13.71 -20.52 12.64
C GLY A 35 14.86 -21.48 12.35
N HIS A 36 14.76 -22.20 11.22
CA HIS A 36 15.79 -23.13 10.77
C HIS A 36 17.13 -22.41 10.51
N ASN A 37 17.11 -21.33 9.72
CA ASN A 37 18.34 -20.56 9.47
C ASN A 37 18.89 -19.85 10.71
N LYS A 38 18.02 -19.48 11.66
CA LYS A 38 18.49 -18.98 12.95
C LYS A 38 19.22 -20.07 13.73
N ALA A 39 18.68 -21.29 13.78
CA ALA A 39 19.32 -22.42 14.45
C ALA A 39 20.69 -22.77 13.79
N LEU A 40 20.77 -22.82 12.47
CA LEU A 40 22.04 -23.02 11.76
C LEU A 40 23.08 -21.96 12.14
N HIS A 41 22.68 -20.70 12.14
CA HIS A 41 23.55 -19.60 12.53
C HIS A 41 24.04 -19.73 13.99
N ASP A 42 23.12 -20.03 14.92
CA ASP A 42 23.45 -20.19 16.34
C ASP A 42 24.42 -21.38 16.58
N ASN A 43 24.39 -22.40 15.68
CA ASN A 43 25.29 -23.54 15.70
C ASN A 43 26.61 -23.30 14.91
N GLY A 44 26.80 -22.12 14.30
CA GLY A 44 27.95 -21.85 13.44
C GLY A 44 27.90 -22.53 12.07
N GLU A 45 26.74 -23.03 11.66
CA GLU A 45 26.53 -23.71 10.40
C GLU A 45 26.22 -22.73 9.25
N LYS A 46 26.38 -23.22 8.01
CA LYS A 46 26.14 -22.41 6.81
C LYS A 46 24.66 -22.09 6.63
N PHE A 47 24.37 -20.83 6.28
CA PHE A 47 23.04 -20.36 5.93
C PHE A 47 22.46 -21.16 4.74
N MET A 48 21.24 -21.68 4.92
CA MET A 48 20.52 -22.43 3.89
C MET A 48 19.75 -21.49 2.97
N THR A 49 20.00 -21.54 1.67
CA THR A 49 19.27 -20.71 0.68
C THR A 49 17.81 -21.14 0.57
N GLY A 50 16.96 -20.27 0.01
CA GLY A 50 15.54 -20.61 -0.20
C GLY A 50 15.35 -21.81 -1.13
N LYS A 51 16.26 -22.02 -2.10
CA LYS A 51 16.24 -23.17 -3.00
C LYS A 51 16.59 -24.47 -2.25
N ASP A 52 17.68 -24.46 -1.51
CA ASP A 52 18.16 -25.63 -0.77
C ASP A 52 17.15 -26.02 0.32
N PHE A 53 16.62 -25.05 1.06
CA PHE A 53 15.57 -25.29 2.03
C PHE A 53 14.30 -25.89 1.39
N SER A 54 13.92 -25.44 0.19
CA SER A 54 12.76 -25.99 -0.51
C SER A 54 12.99 -27.43 -0.94
N LEU A 55 14.21 -27.80 -1.35
CA LEU A 55 14.59 -29.18 -1.68
C LEU A 55 14.60 -30.04 -0.42
N TRP A 56 15.31 -29.63 0.61
CA TRP A 56 15.34 -30.31 1.90
C TRP A 56 13.95 -30.53 2.51
N LEU A 57 13.11 -29.47 2.52
CA LEU A 57 11.74 -29.54 3.06
C LEU A 57 10.91 -30.64 2.36
N ASN A 58 11.02 -30.76 1.02
CA ASN A 58 10.18 -31.69 0.28
C ASN A 58 10.77 -33.11 0.18
N ASN A 59 12.10 -33.25 0.13
CA ASN A 59 12.73 -34.54 -0.14
C ASN A 59 13.17 -35.27 1.13
N GLU A 60 13.39 -34.55 2.22
CA GLU A 60 13.89 -35.09 3.49
C GLU A 60 12.90 -34.82 4.62
N TYR A 61 12.68 -33.53 4.98
CA TYR A 61 11.93 -33.16 6.18
C TYR A 61 10.49 -33.67 6.19
N ILE A 62 9.72 -33.49 5.12
CA ILE A 62 8.31 -33.94 5.08
C ILE A 62 8.20 -35.47 5.05
N PRO A 63 9.03 -36.23 4.28
CA PRO A 63 9.04 -37.69 4.35
C PRO A 63 9.34 -38.24 5.75
N ASP A 64 10.31 -37.65 6.45
CA ASP A 64 10.70 -38.05 7.80
C ASP A 64 9.70 -37.59 8.89
N ASN A 65 8.80 -36.67 8.57
CA ASN A 65 7.79 -36.11 9.50
C ASN A 65 6.37 -36.23 8.89
N PRO A 66 5.73 -37.40 8.96
CA PRO A 66 4.42 -37.66 8.35
C PRO A 66 3.31 -36.70 8.85
N ASP A 67 3.44 -36.16 10.08
CA ASP A 67 2.53 -35.16 10.66
C ASP A 67 2.63 -33.80 9.94
N LYS A 68 3.59 -33.59 9.04
CA LYS A 68 3.77 -32.35 8.25
C LYS A 68 3.33 -32.49 6.79
N THR A 69 2.76 -33.61 6.37
CA THR A 69 2.27 -33.84 5.00
C THR A 69 1.23 -32.81 4.54
N TRP A 70 0.49 -32.21 5.48
CA TRP A 70 -0.47 -31.13 5.21
C TRP A 70 0.16 -29.90 4.52
N ILE A 71 1.49 -29.73 4.55
CA ILE A 71 2.20 -28.66 3.84
C ILE A 71 2.04 -28.85 2.31
N ARG A 72 1.93 -30.10 1.85
CA ARG A 72 1.74 -30.46 0.43
C ARG A 72 0.28 -30.35 -0.04
N GLU A 73 -0.69 -30.25 0.86
CA GLU A 73 -2.11 -30.16 0.51
C GLU A 73 -2.51 -28.78 -0.07
N VAL A 74 -1.62 -27.79 -0.06
CA VAL A 74 -1.86 -26.45 -0.57
C VAL A 74 -1.06 -26.19 -1.85
N TYR A 75 -1.37 -25.08 -2.53
CA TYR A 75 -0.70 -24.71 -3.77
C TYR A 75 0.83 -24.54 -3.58
N SER A 76 1.60 -25.42 -4.19
CA SER A 76 3.07 -25.53 -4.01
C SER A 76 3.82 -24.22 -4.33
N LYS A 77 3.38 -23.48 -5.36
CA LYS A 77 4.01 -22.19 -5.72
C LYS A 77 3.80 -21.11 -4.64
N ALA A 78 2.68 -21.16 -3.88
CA ALA A 78 2.49 -20.27 -2.74
C ALA A 78 3.45 -20.60 -1.60
N VAL A 79 3.71 -21.89 -1.36
CA VAL A 79 4.68 -22.37 -0.36
C VAL A 79 6.09 -21.94 -0.76
N LYS A 80 6.51 -22.21 -1.99
CA LYS A 80 7.83 -21.78 -2.52
C LYS A 80 8.01 -20.26 -2.39
N LYS A 81 6.98 -19.47 -2.75
CA LYS A 81 7.04 -18.01 -2.61
C LYS A 81 7.21 -17.56 -1.16
N SER A 82 6.64 -18.28 -0.19
CA SER A 82 6.84 -17.97 1.24
C SER A 82 8.29 -18.19 1.69
N ILE A 83 8.96 -19.22 1.16
CA ILE A 83 10.37 -19.47 1.42
C ILE A 83 11.23 -18.37 0.79
N GLU A 84 10.95 -18.01 -0.48
CA GLU A 84 11.63 -16.89 -1.16
C GLU A 84 11.46 -15.56 -0.43
N ASP A 85 10.27 -15.29 0.11
CA ASP A 85 10.02 -14.10 0.92
C ASP A 85 10.85 -14.08 2.20
N GLY A 86 11.07 -15.24 2.83
CA GLY A 86 11.96 -15.41 3.98
C GLY A 86 13.42 -15.18 3.60
N CYS A 87 13.86 -15.77 2.50
CA CYS A 87 15.21 -15.58 1.96
C CYS A 87 15.47 -14.11 1.61
N THR A 88 14.50 -13.45 0.95
CA THR A 88 14.58 -12.02 0.63
C THR A 88 14.66 -11.16 1.89
N ALA A 89 13.95 -11.54 2.97
CA ALA A 89 14.02 -10.81 4.23
C ALA A 89 15.42 -10.88 4.87
N PHE A 90 16.06 -12.04 4.86
CA PHE A 90 17.47 -12.17 5.29
C PHE A 90 18.43 -11.42 4.37
N THR A 91 18.25 -11.51 3.06
CA THR A 91 19.09 -10.76 2.09
C THR A 91 19.06 -9.26 2.36
N ARG A 92 17.88 -8.69 2.66
CA ARG A 92 17.75 -7.27 3.03
C ARG A 92 18.41 -6.95 4.37
N PHE A 93 18.33 -7.86 5.32
CA PHE A 93 19.02 -7.70 6.61
C PHE A 93 20.54 -7.68 6.42
N PHE A 94 21.13 -8.65 5.72
CA PHE A 94 22.56 -8.68 5.45
C PHE A 94 23.06 -7.49 4.62
N LYS A 95 22.18 -6.90 3.78
CA LYS A 95 22.49 -5.64 3.06
C LYS A 95 22.20 -4.39 3.87
N HIS A 96 21.95 -4.48 5.18
CA HIS A 96 21.60 -3.36 6.06
C HIS A 96 20.40 -2.51 5.60
N GLN A 97 19.50 -3.09 4.80
CA GLN A 97 18.30 -2.43 4.29
C GLN A 97 17.06 -2.59 5.22
N SER A 98 17.12 -3.52 6.18
CA SER A 98 16.06 -3.78 7.14
C SER A 98 16.60 -4.38 8.44
N ASP A 99 15.78 -4.31 9.49
CA ASP A 99 16.04 -5.05 10.73
C ASP A 99 16.00 -6.58 10.51
N PHE A 100 16.45 -7.33 11.52
CA PHE A 100 16.38 -8.79 11.53
C PHE A 100 14.95 -9.29 11.25
N PRO A 101 14.77 -10.32 10.40
CA PRO A 101 13.46 -10.83 10.01
C PRO A 101 12.63 -11.27 11.20
N LYS A 102 11.36 -10.82 11.26
CA LYS A 102 10.44 -11.13 12.37
C LYS A 102 9.47 -12.24 11.98
N PHE A 103 9.19 -13.15 12.92
CA PHE A 103 8.15 -14.18 12.74
C PHE A 103 6.78 -13.56 12.44
N LYS A 104 6.10 -14.13 11.47
CA LYS A 104 4.74 -13.72 11.09
C LYS A 104 3.71 -14.30 12.04
N LYS A 105 2.84 -13.46 12.62
CA LYS A 105 1.79 -13.84 13.57
C LYS A 105 0.40 -13.81 12.95
N LYS A 106 -0.44 -14.83 13.26
CA LYS A 106 -1.85 -14.88 12.80
C LYS A 106 -2.62 -13.63 13.22
N GLY A 107 -3.25 -12.97 12.25
CA GLY A 107 -4.07 -11.78 12.49
C GLY A 107 -3.30 -10.48 12.80
N LYS A 108 -1.94 -10.52 12.73
CA LYS A 108 -1.08 -9.34 12.85
C LYS A 108 -0.26 -9.10 11.58
N SER A 109 0.24 -10.18 10.94
CA SER A 109 1.06 -10.11 9.74
C SER A 109 0.22 -10.31 8.48
N ASP A 110 0.52 -9.54 7.43
CA ASP A 110 -0.12 -9.64 6.10
C ASP A 110 0.57 -10.76 5.31
N VAL A 111 0.03 -11.99 5.44
CA VAL A 111 0.46 -13.14 4.64
C VAL A 111 -0.55 -13.36 3.54
N LYS A 112 -0.07 -13.57 2.31
CA LYS A 112 -0.91 -13.71 1.12
C LYS A 112 -0.71 -15.09 0.48
N MET A 113 -1.73 -15.57 -0.20
CA MET A 113 -1.63 -16.72 -1.09
C MET A 113 -1.16 -16.22 -2.45
N TYR A 114 0.06 -16.53 -2.84
CA TYR A 114 0.60 -16.24 -4.17
C TYR A 114 0.13 -17.28 -5.18
N PHE A 115 -0.10 -16.85 -6.43
CA PHE A 115 -0.31 -17.73 -7.56
C PHE A 115 0.36 -17.16 -8.81
N VAL A 116 0.71 -18.06 -9.72
CA VAL A 116 1.38 -17.73 -10.98
C VAL A 116 0.73 -18.51 -12.10
N ARG A 117 0.76 -17.95 -13.29
CA ARG A 117 0.35 -18.63 -14.52
C ARG A 117 1.51 -19.53 -14.98
N ASN A 118 1.30 -20.86 -14.95
CA ASN A 118 2.20 -21.81 -15.58
C ASN A 118 1.70 -22.11 -17.01
N ASN A 119 0.39 -22.32 -17.17
CA ASN A 119 -0.27 -22.59 -18.44
C ASN A 119 -1.31 -21.53 -18.78
N PRO A 120 -1.65 -21.32 -20.06
CA PRO A 120 -2.68 -20.35 -20.47
C PRO A 120 -4.03 -20.53 -19.76
N LYS A 121 -4.40 -21.77 -19.41
CA LYS A 121 -5.67 -22.09 -18.78
C LYS A 121 -5.70 -21.89 -17.25
N ASP A 122 -4.55 -21.62 -16.61
CA ASP A 122 -4.44 -21.54 -15.14
C ASP A 122 -5.03 -20.25 -14.58
N CYS A 123 -4.79 -19.12 -15.26
CA CYS A 123 -5.24 -17.81 -14.84
C CYS A 123 -6.01 -17.15 -15.97
N GLN A 124 -7.30 -17.05 -15.82
CA GLN A 124 -8.21 -16.44 -16.81
C GLN A 124 -9.10 -15.41 -16.11
N CYS A 125 -9.40 -14.32 -16.80
CA CYS A 125 -10.32 -13.30 -16.32
C CYS A 125 -11.49 -13.14 -17.28
N GLU A 126 -12.68 -13.18 -16.74
CA GLU A 126 -13.92 -12.75 -17.39
C GLU A 126 -14.43 -11.48 -16.70
N ARG A 127 -15.43 -10.85 -17.28
CA ARG A 127 -15.99 -9.60 -16.77
C ARG A 127 -16.36 -9.64 -15.27
N HIS A 128 -16.79 -10.79 -14.74
CA HIS A 128 -17.33 -10.90 -13.38
C HIS A 128 -16.66 -11.99 -12.52
N ARG A 129 -15.69 -12.73 -13.07
CA ARG A 129 -15.00 -13.82 -12.35
C ARG A 129 -13.56 -13.99 -12.83
N LEU A 130 -12.75 -14.49 -11.93
CA LEU A 130 -11.33 -14.74 -12.13
C LEU A 130 -11.04 -16.21 -11.82
N LYS A 131 -10.35 -16.92 -12.69
CA LYS A 131 -9.85 -18.26 -12.44
C LYS A 131 -8.50 -18.18 -11.72
N ILE A 132 -8.44 -18.81 -10.55
CA ILE A 132 -7.25 -18.84 -9.70
C ILE A 132 -6.84 -20.31 -9.53
N PRO A 133 -5.54 -20.65 -9.72
CA PRO A 133 -5.06 -22.01 -9.50
C PRO A 133 -5.50 -22.56 -8.16
N THR A 134 -5.94 -23.80 -8.11
CA THR A 134 -6.47 -24.55 -6.96
C THR A 134 -7.80 -24.05 -6.39
N LEU A 135 -8.25 -22.83 -6.72
CA LEU A 135 -9.55 -22.30 -6.28
C LEU A 135 -10.61 -22.39 -7.36
N GLY A 136 -10.21 -22.50 -8.64
CA GLY A 136 -11.15 -22.42 -9.75
C GLY A 136 -11.67 -20.99 -9.97
N TRP A 137 -12.90 -20.87 -10.45
CA TRP A 137 -13.55 -19.59 -10.74
C TRP A 137 -14.04 -18.91 -9.46
N VAL A 138 -13.60 -17.69 -9.22
CA VAL A 138 -13.99 -16.86 -8.07
C VAL A 138 -14.65 -15.57 -8.58
N ARG A 139 -15.79 -15.19 -8.03
CA ARG A 139 -16.50 -13.94 -8.39
C ARG A 139 -15.73 -12.72 -7.92
N ILE A 140 -15.59 -11.72 -8.80
CA ILE A 140 -15.06 -10.39 -8.49
C ILE A 140 -16.21 -9.41 -8.27
N LYS A 141 -16.05 -8.44 -7.37
CA LYS A 141 -17.10 -7.46 -7.09
C LYS A 141 -17.15 -6.35 -8.12
N GLU A 142 -16.03 -5.85 -8.54
CA GLU A 142 -15.91 -4.76 -9.52
C GLU A 142 -15.85 -5.35 -10.93
N LYS A 143 -17.04 -5.53 -11.53
CA LYS A 143 -17.21 -6.14 -12.86
C LYS A 143 -16.47 -5.31 -13.93
N GLY A 144 -15.65 -5.98 -14.75
CA GLY A 144 -14.92 -5.33 -15.84
C GLY A 144 -13.72 -4.47 -15.41
N TYR A 145 -13.38 -4.45 -14.11
CA TYR A 145 -12.23 -3.69 -13.63
C TYR A 145 -10.88 -4.32 -14.00
N ILE A 146 -10.80 -5.66 -13.98
CA ILE A 146 -9.64 -6.39 -14.50
C ILE A 146 -9.88 -6.65 -15.98
N PRO A 147 -8.92 -6.32 -16.87
CA PRO A 147 -9.03 -6.64 -18.30
C PRO A 147 -9.25 -8.13 -18.53
N THR A 148 -10.08 -8.47 -19.52
CA THR A 148 -10.48 -9.86 -19.73
C THR A 148 -9.46 -10.62 -20.59
N THR A 149 -9.33 -11.91 -20.36
CA THR A 149 -8.40 -12.75 -21.14
C THR A 149 -8.91 -12.92 -22.58
N LYS A 150 -10.21 -12.77 -22.82
CA LYS A 150 -10.80 -12.80 -24.17
C LYS A 150 -10.36 -11.62 -25.02
N ASP A 151 -10.11 -10.46 -24.40
CA ASP A 151 -9.63 -9.25 -25.08
C ASP A 151 -8.10 -9.28 -25.27
N GLY A 152 -7.45 -10.44 -25.14
CA GLY A 152 -6.02 -10.63 -25.36
C GLY A 152 -5.12 -10.29 -24.17
N TYR A 153 -5.69 -9.88 -23.03
CA TYR A 153 -4.89 -9.55 -21.84
C TYR A 153 -4.43 -10.81 -21.10
N MET A 154 -3.17 -10.75 -20.62
CA MET A 154 -2.53 -11.89 -19.98
C MET A 154 -2.26 -11.63 -18.49
N ILE A 155 -2.81 -12.48 -17.62
CA ILE A 155 -2.45 -12.48 -16.20
C ILE A 155 -1.16 -13.25 -16.01
N ARG A 156 -0.10 -12.63 -15.51
CA ARG A 156 1.20 -13.26 -15.22
C ARG A 156 1.20 -13.94 -13.85
N SER A 157 0.74 -13.23 -12.84
CA SER A 157 0.71 -13.73 -11.46
C SER A 157 -0.30 -12.95 -10.62
N GLY A 158 -0.49 -13.37 -9.39
CA GLY A 158 -1.31 -12.60 -8.45
C GLY A 158 -1.18 -13.08 -7.01
N THR A 159 -1.88 -12.39 -6.13
CA THR A 159 -1.96 -12.74 -4.71
C THR A 159 -3.39 -12.63 -4.22
N VAL A 160 -3.81 -13.59 -3.38
CA VAL A 160 -5.06 -13.49 -2.62
C VAL A 160 -4.74 -13.12 -1.18
N SER A 161 -5.44 -12.13 -0.63
CA SER A 161 -5.27 -11.63 0.73
C SER A 161 -6.60 -11.54 1.47
N VAL A 162 -6.51 -11.55 2.81
CA VAL A 162 -7.67 -11.39 3.69
C VAL A 162 -7.45 -10.17 4.57
N LYS A 163 -8.31 -9.16 4.44
CA LYS A 163 -8.24 -7.93 5.24
C LYS A 163 -9.61 -7.62 5.86
N ALA A 164 -9.67 -7.49 7.18
CA ALA A 164 -10.91 -7.19 7.92
C ALA A 164 -12.08 -8.15 7.60
N GLY A 165 -11.79 -9.45 7.38
CA GLY A 165 -12.77 -10.47 7.04
C GLY A 165 -13.22 -10.48 5.58
N ARG A 166 -12.69 -9.60 4.73
CA ARG A 166 -12.95 -9.54 3.29
C ARG A 166 -11.78 -10.14 2.52
N PHE A 167 -12.06 -10.65 1.33
CA PHE A 167 -11.08 -11.28 0.45
C PHE A 167 -10.78 -10.36 -0.73
N TYR A 168 -9.51 -10.22 -1.05
CA TYR A 168 -9.02 -9.39 -2.15
C TYR A 168 -8.09 -10.21 -3.02
N VAL A 169 -8.15 -9.97 -4.32
CA VAL A 169 -7.16 -10.43 -5.28
C VAL A 169 -6.41 -9.23 -5.84
N SER A 170 -5.10 -9.37 -5.98
CA SER A 170 -4.28 -8.47 -6.77
C SER A 170 -3.62 -9.28 -7.87
N VAL A 171 -3.86 -8.91 -9.12
CA VAL A 171 -3.29 -9.58 -10.30
C VAL A 171 -2.35 -8.66 -11.04
N LEU A 172 -1.27 -9.22 -11.55
CA LEU A 172 -0.35 -8.57 -12.46
C LEU A 172 -0.72 -8.96 -13.89
N VAL A 173 -1.17 -7.98 -14.64
CA VAL A 173 -1.66 -8.16 -16.02
C VAL A 173 -0.68 -7.51 -16.97
N GLU A 174 -0.36 -8.21 -18.03
CA GLU A 174 0.36 -7.65 -19.18
C GLU A 174 -0.64 -6.92 -20.06
N ILE A 175 -0.41 -5.63 -20.24
CA ILE A 175 -1.22 -4.77 -21.10
C ILE A 175 -0.35 -4.25 -22.25
N PRO A 176 -0.92 -4.03 -23.43
CA PRO A 176 -0.21 -3.39 -24.53
C PRO A 176 0.40 -2.06 -24.09
N ASP A 177 1.52 -1.69 -24.68
CA ASP A 177 2.06 -0.36 -24.49
C ASP A 177 1.12 0.65 -25.13
N VAL A 178 0.74 1.65 -24.37
CA VAL A 178 -0.14 2.71 -24.83
C VAL A 178 0.74 3.72 -25.59
N ASN A 179 0.40 4.00 -26.84
CA ASN A 179 0.98 5.13 -27.55
C ASN A 179 0.59 6.41 -26.80
N ILE A 180 1.56 7.01 -26.14
CA ILE A 180 1.37 8.23 -25.38
C ILE A 180 1.20 9.37 -26.40
N ASN A 181 -0.01 9.90 -26.49
CA ASN A 181 -0.29 11.07 -27.30
C ASN A 181 0.39 12.30 -26.64
N ASN A 182 1.36 12.88 -27.35
CA ASN A 182 2.24 13.95 -26.83
C ASN A 182 1.59 15.35 -26.74
N ASN A 183 0.27 15.48 -26.88
CA ASN A 183 -0.41 16.75 -26.65
C ASN A 183 -0.56 17.01 -25.14
N LEU A 184 0.54 17.41 -24.51
CA LEU A 184 0.61 17.76 -23.10
C LEU A 184 0.50 19.29 -22.93
N ASN A 185 -0.23 19.69 -21.89
CA ASN A 185 -0.40 21.08 -21.52
C ASN A 185 0.79 21.58 -20.69
N GLU A 186 0.76 22.84 -20.29
CA GLU A 186 1.73 23.44 -19.39
C GLU A 186 1.89 22.64 -18.10
N GLY A 187 3.12 22.56 -17.58
CA GLY A 187 3.42 21.88 -16.34
C GLY A 187 2.76 22.52 -15.13
N ILE A 188 2.60 21.75 -14.05
CA ILE A 188 1.98 22.22 -12.80
C ILE A 188 2.84 21.91 -11.58
N GLY A 189 2.74 22.77 -10.56
CA GLY A 189 3.26 22.51 -9.22
C GLY A 189 2.14 22.11 -8.26
N ILE A 190 2.44 21.26 -7.29
CA ILE A 190 1.49 20.81 -6.26
C ILE A 190 2.12 20.97 -4.89
N ASP A 191 1.55 21.80 -4.05
CA ASP A 191 1.85 21.87 -2.63
C ASP A 191 0.95 20.91 -1.84
N LEU A 192 1.55 20.10 -0.94
CA LEU A 192 0.86 19.09 -0.13
C LEU A 192 0.79 19.51 1.32
N GLY A 193 -0.43 19.68 1.85
CA GLY A 193 -0.66 20.23 3.17
C GLY A 193 -1.45 19.35 4.13
N LEU A 194 -1.50 19.79 5.39
CA LEU A 194 -2.36 19.23 6.43
C LEU A 194 -3.69 19.99 6.54
N ASN A 195 -3.73 21.24 6.13
CA ASN A 195 -4.97 22.03 6.12
C ASN A 195 -5.83 21.63 4.94
N ASP A 196 -5.37 21.86 3.76
CA ASP A 196 -5.87 21.29 2.53
C ASP A 196 -4.94 20.14 2.12
N PHE A 197 -5.47 19.20 1.35
CA PHE A 197 -4.71 18.01 0.97
C PHE A 197 -3.67 18.35 -0.10
N ALA A 198 -4.07 19.11 -1.10
CA ALA A 198 -3.21 19.56 -2.18
C ALA A 198 -3.71 20.87 -2.76
N ILE A 199 -2.80 21.79 -3.07
CA ILE A 199 -3.07 23.03 -3.81
C ILE A 199 -2.23 23.01 -5.07
N ILE A 200 -2.86 23.27 -6.21
CA ILE A 200 -2.22 23.26 -7.53
C ILE A 200 -1.94 24.69 -7.99
N SER A 201 -0.88 24.87 -8.75
CA SER A 201 -0.44 26.16 -9.30
C SER A 201 -1.50 26.88 -10.16
N ASN A 202 -2.52 26.17 -10.65
CA ASN A 202 -3.67 26.78 -11.35
C ASN A 202 -4.77 27.31 -10.39
N GLY A 203 -4.54 27.33 -9.08
CA GLY A 203 -5.47 27.77 -8.04
C GLY A 203 -6.45 26.71 -7.54
N LYS A 204 -6.48 25.51 -8.15
CA LYS A 204 -7.38 24.45 -7.70
C LYS A 204 -6.93 23.86 -6.37
N THR A 205 -7.85 23.78 -5.39
CA THR A 205 -7.60 23.27 -4.05
C THR A 205 -8.37 21.98 -3.80
N TYR A 206 -7.69 20.96 -3.29
CA TYR A 206 -8.27 19.70 -2.83
C TYR A 206 -8.32 19.67 -1.31
N ARG A 207 -9.54 19.67 -0.77
CA ARG A 207 -9.78 19.69 0.67
C ARG A 207 -9.28 18.44 1.37
N ASN A 208 -8.84 18.56 2.61
CA ASN A 208 -8.47 17.44 3.45
C ASN A 208 -9.69 16.60 3.83
N ILE A 209 -9.82 15.41 3.25
CA ILE A 209 -10.94 14.47 3.49
C ILE A 209 -11.07 14.08 4.97
N ASN A 210 -9.96 14.10 5.75
CA ASN A 210 -9.98 13.77 7.17
C ASN A 210 -10.79 14.77 8.01
N LYS A 211 -11.03 15.98 7.51
CA LYS A 211 -11.87 17.00 8.15
C LYS A 211 -13.36 16.80 7.88
N SER A 212 -13.73 15.87 6.97
CA SER A 212 -15.15 15.62 6.63
C SER A 212 -15.95 15.08 7.81
N ALA A 213 -17.22 15.44 7.89
CA ALA A 213 -18.14 14.97 8.93
C ALA A 213 -18.23 13.42 8.96
N GLY A 214 -18.22 12.78 7.78
CA GLY A 214 -18.26 11.32 7.64
C GLY A 214 -17.06 10.63 8.29
N LEU A 215 -15.82 11.09 8.01
CA LEU A 215 -14.63 10.50 8.63
C LEU A 215 -14.56 10.82 10.14
N LYS A 216 -14.91 12.02 10.58
CA LYS A 216 -14.98 12.35 12.01
C LYS A 216 -15.98 11.45 12.76
N LYS A 217 -17.15 11.13 12.16
CA LYS A 217 -18.12 10.18 12.74
C LYS A 217 -17.53 8.78 12.87
N LEU A 218 -16.86 8.29 11.82
CA LEU A 218 -16.19 6.97 11.84
C LEU A 218 -15.05 6.92 12.87
N GLU A 219 -14.32 8.01 13.04
CA GLU A 219 -13.25 8.11 14.04
C GLU A 219 -13.80 8.04 15.47
N LYS A 220 -14.88 8.78 15.78
CA LYS A 220 -15.58 8.67 17.07
C LYS A 220 -16.08 7.25 17.32
N GLN A 221 -16.65 6.59 16.30
CA GLN A 221 -17.07 5.19 16.38
C GLN A 221 -15.88 4.26 16.64
N LEU A 222 -14.76 4.45 15.94
CA LEU A 222 -13.55 3.66 16.13
C LEU A 222 -13.03 3.75 17.55
N ILE A 223 -12.95 4.95 18.13
CA ILE A 223 -12.51 5.16 19.54
C ILE A 223 -13.42 4.39 20.49
N ARG A 224 -14.73 4.44 20.30
CA ARG A 224 -15.70 3.70 21.13
C ARG A 224 -15.49 2.19 21.05
N GLU A 225 -15.32 1.63 19.83
CA GLU A 225 -15.10 0.20 19.63
C GLU A 225 -13.73 -0.25 20.15
N GLN A 226 -12.70 0.58 20.09
CA GLN A 226 -11.39 0.32 20.68
C GLN A 226 -11.46 0.30 22.22
N ARG A 227 -12.15 1.25 22.85
CA ARG A 227 -12.37 1.24 24.32
C ARG A 227 -13.11 -0.03 24.77
N SER A 228 -14.12 -0.47 23.99
CA SER A 228 -14.82 -1.74 24.27
C SER A 228 -13.89 -2.94 24.14
N LEU A 229 -13.00 -2.94 23.12
CA LEU A 229 -12.01 -4.00 22.94
C LEU A 229 -11.01 -4.06 24.10
N SER A 230 -10.49 -2.90 24.54
CA SER A 230 -9.56 -2.80 25.68
C SER A 230 -10.17 -3.36 26.96
N ARG A 231 -11.39 -2.95 27.29
CA ARG A 231 -12.12 -3.49 28.48
C ARG A 231 -12.26 -5.01 28.44
N LYS A 232 -12.57 -5.58 27.28
CA LYS A 232 -12.65 -7.06 27.14
C LYS A 232 -11.30 -7.76 27.33
N TYR A 233 -10.19 -7.14 26.93
CA TYR A 233 -8.87 -7.69 27.19
C TYR A 233 -8.48 -7.57 28.67
N GLU A 234 -8.87 -6.49 29.33
CA GLU A 234 -8.63 -6.30 30.77
C GLU A 234 -9.42 -7.31 31.61
N SER A 235 -10.71 -7.52 31.29
CA SER A 235 -11.54 -8.54 31.88
C SER A 235 -10.94 -9.96 31.75
N LEU A 236 -10.44 -10.29 30.52
CA LEU A 236 -9.76 -11.56 30.29
C LEU A 236 -8.48 -11.73 31.16
N LYS A 237 -7.72 -10.65 31.38
CA LYS A 237 -6.51 -10.66 32.21
C LYS A 237 -6.85 -10.91 33.69
N LYS A 238 -7.98 -10.41 34.18
CA LYS A 238 -8.46 -10.58 35.54
C LYS A 238 -9.09 -11.96 35.80
N GLY A 239 -9.11 -12.86 34.81
CA GLY A 239 -9.74 -14.17 34.94
C GLY A 239 -11.27 -14.17 34.87
N GLU A 240 -11.87 -13.02 34.52
CA GLU A 240 -13.32 -12.91 34.37
C GLU A 240 -13.81 -13.67 33.10
N SER A 241 -15.09 -14.03 33.06
CA SER A 241 -15.73 -14.93 32.10
C SER A 241 -15.83 -14.39 30.66
N THR A 242 -14.93 -13.49 30.23
CA THR A 242 -14.95 -12.95 28.87
C THR A 242 -14.54 -13.99 27.83
N GLN A 243 -15.49 -14.43 27.02
CA GLN A 243 -15.25 -15.42 25.97
C GLN A 243 -14.31 -14.86 24.89
N ARG A 244 -13.25 -15.61 24.57
CA ARG A 244 -12.29 -15.28 23.48
C ARG A 244 -12.98 -15.02 22.13
N ALA A 245 -14.09 -15.69 21.83
CA ALA A 245 -14.90 -15.47 20.63
C ALA A 245 -15.44 -14.03 20.55
N ASN A 246 -15.90 -13.47 21.69
CA ASN A 246 -16.40 -12.09 21.76
C ASN A 246 -15.29 -11.06 21.53
N ILE A 247 -14.08 -11.34 22.01
CA ILE A 247 -12.89 -10.51 21.71
C ILE A 247 -12.59 -10.53 20.22
N GLN A 248 -12.63 -11.70 19.56
CA GLN A 248 -12.40 -11.81 18.11
C GLN A 248 -13.47 -11.07 17.31
N LYS A 249 -14.74 -11.17 17.68
CA LYS A 249 -15.84 -10.40 17.05
C LYS A 249 -15.61 -8.89 17.20
N GLN A 250 -15.21 -8.42 18.39
CA GLN A 250 -14.94 -7.01 18.65
C GLN A 250 -13.71 -6.52 17.88
N LYS A 251 -12.63 -7.30 17.85
CA LYS A 251 -11.43 -7.03 17.05
C LYS A 251 -11.77 -6.86 15.56
N LEU A 252 -12.64 -7.73 15.04
CA LEU A 252 -13.08 -7.63 13.63
C LEU A 252 -13.86 -6.33 13.36
N LYS A 253 -14.70 -5.86 14.30
CA LYS A 253 -15.38 -4.55 14.19
C LYS A 253 -14.39 -3.41 14.08
N VAL A 254 -13.39 -3.35 14.95
CA VAL A 254 -12.31 -2.36 14.93
C VAL A 254 -11.56 -2.41 13.59
N GLN A 255 -11.19 -3.61 13.13
CA GLN A 255 -10.49 -3.79 11.84
C GLN A 255 -11.34 -3.31 10.65
N LYS A 256 -12.65 -3.57 10.65
CA LYS A 256 -13.58 -3.10 9.60
C LYS A 256 -13.66 -1.57 9.55
N LEU A 257 -13.67 -0.90 10.70
CA LEU A 257 -13.69 0.56 10.76
C LEU A 257 -12.39 1.16 10.24
N HIS A 258 -11.24 0.65 10.67
CA HIS A 258 -9.95 1.08 10.12
C HIS A 258 -9.91 0.90 8.60
N HIS A 259 -10.35 -0.26 8.11
CA HIS A 259 -10.37 -0.53 6.67
C HIS A 259 -11.31 0.39 5.90
N LYS A 260 -12.49 0.70 6.45
CA LYS A 260 -13.44 1.66 5.85
C LYS A 260 -12.84 3.06 5.73
N MET A 261 -12.20 3.55 6.80
CA MET A 261 -11.54 4.86 6.78
C MET A 261 -10.36 4.89 5.80
N ASP A 262 -9.56 3.82 5.76
CA ASP A 262 -8.46 3.65 4.81
C ASP A 262 -8.94 3.70 3.35
N ASN A 263 -10.04 3.01 3.04
CA ASN A 263 -10.64 3.01 1.70
C ASN A 263 -11.13 4.41 1.28
N ILE A 264 -11.78 5.16 2.19
CA ILE A 264 -12.25 6.52 1.90
C ILE A 264 -11.06 7.44 1.56
N ARG A 265 -9.97 7.34 2.33
CA ARG A 265 -8.75 8.12 2.07
C ARG A 265 -8.11 7.74 0.74
N THR A 266 -8.02 6.45 0.46
CA THR A 266 -7.47 5.95 -0.82
C THR A 266 -8.33 6.35 -2.02
N ASP A 267 -9.66 6.30 -1.90
CA ASP A 267 -10.58 6.75 -2.94
C ASP A 267 -10.42 8.25 -3.23
N HIS A 268 -10.32 9.07 -2.17
CA HIS A 268 -10.03 10.50 -2.31
C HIS A 268 -8.71 10.76 -3.06
N ILE A 269 -7.63 10.07 -2.67
CA ILE A 269 -6.34 10.15 -3.36
C ILE A 269 -6.48 9.78 -4.85
N ASN A 270 -7.15 8.67 -5.15
CA ASN A 270 -7.33 8.21 -6.53
C ASN A 270 -8.11 9.21 -7.37
N LYS A 271 -9.19 9.81 -6.83
CA LYS A 271 -9.98 10.83 -7.50
C LYS A 271 -9.16 12.10 -7.75
N THR A 272 -8.44 12.58 -6.74
CA THR A 272 -7.54 13.73 -6.87
C THR A 272 -6.51 13.51 -7.98
N ILE A 273 -5.83 12.35 -7.98
CA ILE A 273 -4.84 12.02 -9.00
C ILE A 273 -5.49 11.92 -10.39
N ALA A 274 -6.65 11.29 -10.50
CA ALA A 274 -7.35 11.16 -11.78
C ALA A 274 -7.74 12.53 -12.37
N GLU A 275 -8.21 13.46 -11.54
CA GLU A 275 -8.53 14.83 -11.96
C GLU A 275 -7.27 15.60 -12.39
N ILE A 276 -6.17 15.48 -11.65
CA ILE A 276 -4.90 16.13 -11.99
C ILE A 276 -4.37 15.61 -13.33
N VAL A 277 -4.27 14.29 -13.49
CA VAL A 277 -3.74 13.67 -14.72
C VAL A 277 -4.64 13.92 -15.92
N LYS A 278 -5.97 14.07 -15.71
CA LYS A 278 -6.92 14.41 -16.78
C LYS A 278 -6.61 15.77 -17.44
N THR A 279 -5.96 16.70 -16.75
CA THR A 279 -5.52 17.97 -17.33
C THR A 279 -4.31 17.83 -18.26
N LYS A 280 -3.71 16.64 -18.36
CA LYS A 280 -2.57 16.30 -19.23
C LYS A 280 -1.41 17.31 -19.13
N PRO A 281 -0.88 17.61 -17.93
CA PRO A 281 0.28 18.50 -17.83
C PRO A 281 1.53 17.81 -18.38
N SER A 282 2.46 18.57 -18.94
CA SER A 282 3.76 18.07 -19.42
C SER A 282 4.61 17.53 -18.28
N TYR A 283 4.55 18.18 -17.14
CA TYR A 283 5.18 17.73 -15.89
C TYR A 283 4.36 18.12 -14.67
N ILE A 284 4.62 17.40 -13.58
CA ILE A 284 4.07 17.70 -12.26
C ILE A 284 5.23 17.80 -11.28
N THR A 285 5.40 18.92 -10.60
CA THR A 285 6.41 19.08 -9.56
C THR A 285 5.77 19.04 -8.17
N ILE A 286 6.30 18.18 -7.30
CA ILE A 286 5.89 18.04 -5.90
C ILE A 286 7.09 18.22 -4.94
N GLU A 287 6.82 18.50 -3.68
CA GLU A 287 7.86 18.53 -2.63
C GLU A 287 8.39 17.15 -2.23
N ASP A 288 9.67 17.07 -1.83
CA ASP A 288 10.24 15.88 -1.17
C ASP A 288 9.93 15.89 0.34
N LEU A 289 8.68 15.61 0.69
CA LEU A 289 8.26 15.60 2.09
C LEU A 289 8.98 14.51 2.90
N ASN A 290 9.68 14.91 3.96
CA ASN A 290 10.25 13.98 4.94
C ASN A 290 9.17 13.41 5.88
N VAL A 291 8.31 12.53 5.35
CA VAL A 291 7.19 11.95 6.10
C VAL A 291 7.67 11.23 7.37
N LYS A 292 8.82 10.53 7.34
CA LYS A 292 9.39 9.87 8.53
C LYS A 292 9.78 10.88 9.61
N GLY A 293 10.38 12.00 9.23
CA GLY A 293 10.71 13.10 10.15
C GLY A 293 9.46 13.74 10.74
N MET A 294 8.46 14.04 9.90
CA MET A 294 7.18 14.62 10.33
C MET A 294 6.43 13.70 11.31
N MET A 295 6.51 12.39 11.15
CA MET A 295 5.90 11.39 12.04
C MET A 295 6.53 11.34 13.44
N LYS A 296 7.76 11.86 13.64
CA LYS A 296 8.39 11.95 14.96
C LYS A 296 7.71 13.00 15.85
N ASN A 297 7.10 14.01 15.27
CA ASN A 297 6.31 15.00 16.02
C ASN A 297 5.00 14.38 16.50
N ARG A 298 4.86 14.15 17.81
CA ARG A 298 3.71 13.50 18.44
C ARG A 298 2.38 14.24 18.18
N CYS A 299 2.41 15.57 18.09
CA CYS A 299 1.21 16.39 17.84
C CYS A 299 0.70 16.24 16.39
N LEU A 300 1.59 16.03 15.42
CA LEU A 300 1.26 16.01 14.00
C LEU A 300 1.20 14.58 13.42
N SER A 301 1.83 13.60 14.07
CA SER A 301 1.99 12.24 13.55
C SER A 301 0.70 11.59 13.07
N LYS A 302 -0.39 11.74 13.83
CA LYS A 302 -1.72 11.21 13.44
C LYS A 302 -2.26 11.92 12.18
N ALA A 303 -2.11 13.23 12.07
CA ALA A 303 -2.57 14.00 10.92
C ALA A 303 -1.76 13.62 9.67
N VAL A 304 -0.43 13.59 9.78
CA VAL A 304 0.50 13.19 8.70
C VAL A 304 0.20 11.76 8.22
N ALA A 305 0.08 10.79 9.14
CA ALA A 305 -0.26 9.41 8.80
C ALA A 305 -1.61 9.29 8.07
N SER A 306 -2.58 10.14 8.45
CA SER A 306 -3.92 10.14 7.86
C SER A 306 -3.98 10.72 6.46
N GLN A 307 -3.04 11.59 6.07
CA GLN A 307 -2.95 12.16 4.71
C GLN A 307 -2.39 11.16 3.69
N LYS A 308 -1.59 10.17 4.13
CA LYS A 308 -1.03 9.14 3.25
C LYS A 308 -0.18 9.73 2.10
N PHE A 309 0.62 10.76 2.37
CA PHE A 309 1.45 11.44 1.35
C PHE A 309 2.33 10.50 0.54
N TYR A 310 2.92 9.47 1.18
CA TYR A 310 3.70 8.47 0.46
C TYR A 310 2.84 7.67 -0.53
N GLU A 311 1.62 7.30 -0.16
CA GLU A 311 0.69 6.60 -1.07
C GLU A 311 0.27 7.51 -2.23
N PHE A 312 0.00 8.79 -1.97
CA PHE A 312 -0.29 9.78 -3.01
C PHE A 312 0.85 9.86 -4.02
N ARG A 313 2.10 10.09 -3.57
CA ARG A 313 3.28 10.17 -4.44
C ARG A 313 3.47 8.90 -5.28
N THR A 314 3.36 7.71 -4.65
CA THR A 314 3.54 6.43 -5.34
C THR A 314 2.48 6.20 -6.43
N ARG A 315 1.22 6.54 -6.14
CA ARG A 315 0.12 6.41 -7.10
C ARG A 315 0.18 7.46 -8.20
N LEU A 316 0.57 8.69 -7.83
CA LEU A 316 0.76 9.77 -8.80
C LEU A 316 1.85 9.39 -9.80
N LYS A 317 3.01 8.88 -9.32
CA LYS A 317 4.07 8.41 -10.21
C LYS A 317 3.57 7.36 -11.19
N ALA A 318 2.91 6.32 -10.71
CA ALA A 318 2.38 5.27 -11.58
C ALA A 318 1.40 5.83 -12.64
N LYS A 319 0.60 6.84 -12.28
CA LYS A 319 -0.32 7.48 -13.22
C LYS A 319 0.39 8.42 -14.19
N CYS A 320 1.42 9.10 -13.76
CA CYS A 320 2.28 9.91 -14.63
C CYS A 320 2.98 9.03 -15.67
N ASP A 321 3.60 7.92 -15.23
CA ASP A 321 4.26 6.96 -16.12
C ASP A 321 3.27 6.36 -17.16
N GLU A 322 2.02 6.06 -16.75
CA GLU A 322 0.96 5.59 -17.66
C GLU A 322 0.52 6.63 -18.71
N ASN A 323 0.71 7.92 -18.46
CA ASN A 323 0.22 9.02 -19.31
C ASN A 323 1.34 9.86 -19.95
N GLY A 324 2.61 9.48 -19.81
CA GLY A 324 3.75 10.20 -20.34
C GLY A 324 4.00 11.56 -19.68
N ILE A 325 3.53 11.74 -18.46
CA ILE A 325 3.72 12.95 -17.67
C ILE A 325 5.00 12.82 -16.86
N GLU A 326 5.88 13.81 -16.90
CA GLU A 326 7.09 13.82 -16.09
C GLU A 326 6.75 14.16 -14.63
N LEU A 327 7.05 13.28 -13.67
CA LEU A 327 6.93 13.59 -12.24
C LEU A 327 8.26 14.09 -11.71
N ARG A 328 8.31 15.35 -11.30
CA ARG A 328 9.45 16.04 -10.69
C ARG A 328 9.29 16.10 -9.18
N VAL A 329 10.38 15.92 -8.47
CA VAL A 329 10.43 16.07 -7.01
C VAL A 329 11.43 17.16 -6.72
N ALA A 330 10.96 18.31 -6.23
CA ALA A 330 11.80 19.43 -5.86
C ALA A 330 12.78 19.03 -4.75
N ASP A 331 13.89 19.76 -4.66
CA ASP A 331 14.84 19.56 -3.56
C ASP A 331 14.13 19.72 -2.20
N ARG A 332 14.56 18.90 -1.22
CA ARG A 332 13.97 18.90 0.13
C ARG A 332 13.99 20.24 0.84
N PHE A 333 14.99 21.03 0.57
CA PHE A 333 15.20 22.34 1.19
C PHE A 333 14.81 23.49 0.27
N TYR A 334 14.18 23.19 -0.87
CA TYR A 334 13.67 24.22 -1.75
C TYR A 334 12.63 25.09 -1.02
N PRO A 335 12.87 26.41 -0.91
CA PRO A 335 12.07 27.30 -0.08
C PRO A 335 10.77 27.72 -0.78
N SER A 336 9.97 26.76 -1.27
CA SER A 336 8.75 26.96 -2.06
C SER A 336 7.81 27.98 -1.43
N SER A 337 7.52 27.85 -0.14
CA SER A 337 6.59 28.74 0.58
C SER A 337 7.22 30.09 0.99
N LYS A 338 8.56 30.21 1.01
CA LYS A 338 9.26 31.41 1.44
C LYS A 338 9.71 32.31 0.31
N THR A 339 9.77 31.80 -0.91
CA THR A 339 10.18 32.54 -2.11
C THR A 339 8.98 33.28 -2.68
N CYS A 340 9.18 34.54 -3.05
CA CYS A 340 8.18 35.30 -3.80
C CYS A 340 8.12 34.78 -5.24
N HIS A 341 6.94 34.34 -5.67
CA HIS A 341 6.78 33.88 -7.05
C HIS A 341 6.99 34.99 -8.08
N HIS A 342 6.70 36.25 -7.72
CA HIS A 342 6.80 37.38 -8.64
C HIS A 342 8.25 37.87 -8.83
N CYS A 343 9.00 38.11 -7.72
CA CYS A 343 10.34 38.71 -7.78
C CYS A 343 11.49 37.80 -7.34
N GLY A 344 11.20 36.57 -6.89
CA GLY A 344 12.22 35.62 -6.44
C GLY A 344 12.85 35.89 -5.06
N SER A 345 12.51 37.01 -4.38
CA SER A 345 13.06 37.30 -3.06
C SER A 345 12.61 36.28 -2.00
N VAL A 346 13.50 35.94 -1.07
CA VAL A 346 13.25 34.94 -0.03
C VAL A 346 12.94 35.59 1.31
N ARG A 347 11.72 35.42 1.81
CA ARG A 347 11.32 35.91 3.13
C ARG A 347 11.71 34.92 4.23
N LYS A 348 12.80 35.20 4.95
CA LYS A 348 13.34 34.31 6.00
C LYS A 348 12.40 34.16 7.20
N ASN A 349 11.68 35.20 7.60
CA ASN A 349 10.89 35.28 8.83
C ASN A 349 9.42 34.86 8.65
N LEU A 350 9.04 34.14 7.58
CA LEU A 350 7.69 33.65 7.38
C LEU A 350 7.36 32.56 8.39
N LYS A 351 6.34 32.79 9.23
CA LYS A 351 5.88 31.84 10.25
C LYS A 351 4.95 30.79 9.62
N LEU A 352 4.87 29.60 10.23
CA LEU A 352 3.96 28.53 9.79
C LEU A 352 2.48 28.89 9.94
N SER A 353 2.17 29.84 10.84
CA SER A 353 0.82 30.39 11.04
C SER A 353 0.38 31.33 9.92
N ASP A 354 1.33 31.95 9.21
CA ASP A 354 1.01 32.94 8.17
C ASP A 354 0.38 32.21 6.98
N ARG A 355 -0.83 32.59 6.62
CA ARG A 355 -1.57 32.02 5.49
C ARG A 355 -1.51 32.88 4.24
N ILE A 356 -1.20 34.14 4.40
CA ILE A 356 -1.04 35.09 3.30
C ILE A 356 0.44 35.42 3.15
N TYR A 357 0.96 35.17 1.99
CA TYR A 357 2.29 35.62 1.59
C TYR A 357 2.21 37.10 1.16
N ARG A 358 3.08 37.95 1.71
CA ARG A 358 3.22 39.37 1.33
C ARG A 358 4.67 39.65 1.06
N CYS A 359 4.98 40.25 -0.09
CA CYS A 359 6.33 40.63 -0.48
C CYS A 359 6.47 42.16 -0.52
N GLU A 360 7.69 42.62 -0.32
CA GLU A 360 8.04 44.07 -0.45
C GLU A 360 7.83 44.58 -1.86
N CYS A 361 7.87 43.71 -2.88
CA CYS A 361 7.54 44.05 -4.27
C CYS A 361 6.04 44.29 -4.53
N GLY A 362 5.20 44.27 -3.48
CA GLY A 362 3.74 44.45 -3.60
C GLY A 362 2.96 43.15 -3.88
N TYR A 363 3.63 42.02 -4.18
CA TYR A 363 2.94 40.75 -4.42
C TYR A 363 2.28 40.20 -3.16
N VAL A 364 0.97 39.86 -3.27
CA VAL A 364 0.18 39.24 -2.21
C VAL A 364 -0.54 38.02 -2.74
N ALA A 365 -0.39 36.87 -2.09
CA ALA A 365 -1.06 35.63 -2.48
C ALA A 365 -1.34 34.76 -1.26
N ASP A 366 -2.20 33.76 -1.42
CA ASP A 366 -2.24 32.62 -0.48
C ASP A 366 -0.86 31.95 -0.45
N ARG A 367 -0.35 31.62 0.75
CA ARG A 367 1.01 31.08 0.91
C ARG A 367 1.19 29.73 0.23
N ASP A 368 0.18 28.88 0.33
CA ASP A 368 0.26 27.52 -0.21
C ASP A 368 0.08 27.55 -1.76
N LEU A 369 -0.69 28.54 -2.30
CA LEU A 369 -0.74 28.81 -3.73
C LEU A 369 0.60 29.36 -4.23
N ASN A 370 1.22 30.32 -3.51
CA ASN A 370 2.55 30.82 -3.84
C ASN A 370 3.58 29.67 -3.87
N ALA A 371 3.50 28.73 -2.92
CA ALA A 371 4.36 27.53 -2.91
C ALA A 371 4.13 26.64 -4.13
N ALA A 372 2.88 26.42 -4.51
CA ALA A 372 2.54 25.62 -5.70
C ALA A 372 3.05 26.27 -7.01
N LEU A 373 2.98 27.59 -7.13
CA LEU A 373 3.54 28.34 -8.25
C LEU A 373 5.06 28.20 -8.31
N ASN A 374 5.76 28.37 -7.18
CA ASN A 374 7.19 28.18 -7.10
C ASN A 374 7.63 26.76 -7.41
N LEU A 375 6.83 25.75 -6.99
CA LEU A 375 7.09 24.36 -7.36
C LEU A 375 6.94 24.11 -8.86
N LYS A 376 5.96 24.74 -9.52
CA LYS A 376 5.83 24.68 -10.98
C LYS A 376 7.11 25.13 -11.65
N ASP A 377 7.69 26.26 -11.23
CA ASP A 377 8.84 26.89 -11.84
C ASP A 377 10.19 26.46 -11.21
N ALA A 378 10.18 25.44 -10.36
CA ALA A 378 11.38 24.95 -9.71
C ALA A 378 12.44 24.47 -10.73
N LYS A 379 13.61 25.06 -10.67
CA LYS A 379 14.75 24.71 -11.55
C LYS A 379 15.56 23.52 -11.00
N THR A 380 15.51 23.28 -9.69
CA THR A 380 16.24 22.21 -9.01
C THR A 380 15.28 21.11 -8.57
N TYR A 381 15.33 19.99 -9.27
CA TYR A 381 14.48 18.83 -8.99
C TYR A 381 15.15 17.54 -9.45
N ARG A 382 14.62 16.40 -9.01
CA ARG A 382 14.94 15.07 -9.55
C ARG A 382 13.69 14.45 -10.18
N ILE A 383 13.87 13.67 -11.20
CA ILE A 383 12.79 12.85 -11.78
C ILE A 383 12.48 11.70 -10.80
N ALA A 384 11.20 11.47 -10.51
CA ALA A 384 10.75 10.52 -9.50
C ALA A 384 10.86 9.05 -9.95
#